data_845397ec6652bedb74ebe6e5e2f772df
#
_entry.id   845397ec6652bedb74ebe6e5e2f772df
#
_cell.length_a   1.000
_cell.length_b   1.000
_cell.length_c   1.000
_cell.angle_alpha   90.00
_cell.angle_beta   90.00
_cell.angle_gamma   90.00
#
_symmetry.space_group_name_H-M   'P 1'
#
loop_
_entity.id
_entity.type
_entity.pdbx_description
1 polymer ?
#
loop_
_entity_poly.entity_id
_entity_poly.type
_entity_poly.pdbx_seq_one_letter_code
_entity_poly.pdbx_strand_id
1 'polypeptide(L)'
;MSYQDSAIILTWPDATIRGDEKWMMFFKKIGIVKNLNFKVGHTGVVLVNHRNGEMFFYDFGRYITPRGYGRARSKDSDPMLEIKVKAKIENSEIQNIEEIVKHFETLKSAMYGEGRLFFSIAKNINFDIAKEYGDQCVQEGTFPYGAVAKNNNNCSRFITRMLMKSSPKYHYWHGINFPETIKASPISNIVNVCNSRMVSSYTPQEGLKTFKMNRWKSFFFLVKQLGDNVFRNKASLLPNDIIIGAVNFGSKPISVPKHAKYLGGVGDGAWYYLNERPDNHIEISRYSTQGNLEYVVLGEAVQPIDFHADWEITYDSHMMFTHIIQNDQKIKINHIEILSTEDYKYKNLIERYA
;
A
#
# COMPACT_ATOMS: atom_id res chain seq x y z
N MET A 1 7.36 -28.49 -4.97
CA MET A 1 6.85 -27.09 -5.04
C MET A 1 6.67 -26.73 -6.49
N SER A 2 5.50 -26.24 -6.89
CA SER A 2 5.21 -25.85 -8.27
C SER A 2 5.52 -24.34 -8.44
N TYR A 3 6.21 -23.98 -9.51
CA TYR A 3 6.55 -22.61 -9.89
C TYR A 3 5.94 -22.29 -11.25
N GLN A 4 4.61 -22.42 -11.34
CA GLN A 4 3.86 -22.31 -12.59
C GLN A 4 3.11 -20.97 -12.72
N ASP A 5 3.03 -20.23 -11.62
CA ASP A 5 2.28 -18.99 -11.55
C ASP A 5 3.11 -17.77 -11.98
N SER A 6 2.48 -16.61 -11.99
CA SER A 6 3.11 -15.35 -12.37
C SER A 6 2.86 -14.26 -11.32
N ALA A 7 3.70 -13.22 -11.38
CA ALA A 7 3.46 -11.98 -10.67
C ALA A 7 3.63 -10.79 -11.61
N ILE A 8 2.68 -9.86 -11.60
CA ILE A 8 2.78 -8.59 -12.32
C ILE A 8 3.36 -7.58 -11.35
N ILE A 9 4.58 -7.14 -11.60
CA ILE A 9 5.22 -6.09 -10.80
C ILE A 9 4.81 -4.76 -11.40
N LEU A 10 4.12 -3.94 -10.59
CA LEU A 10 3.59 -2.63 -10.95
C LEU A 10 4.49 -1.53 -10.41
N THR A 11 4.64 -0.46 -11.16
CA THR A 11 5.38 0.73 -10.72
C THR A 11 4.76 1.99 -11.30
N TRP A 12 4.49 2.95 -10.42
CA TRP A 12 4.13 4.32 -10.78
C TRP A 12 5.32 5.22 -10.49
N PRO A 13 6.21 5.45 -11.47
CA PRO A 13 7.46 6.17 -11.23
C PRO A 13 7.26 7.64 -10.87
N ASP A 14 6.10 8.20 -11.20
CA ASP A 14 5.77 9.60 -10.94
C ASP A 14 5.19 9.82 -9.52
N ALA A 15 4.88 8.74 -8.79
CA ALA A 15 4.34 8.82 -7.44
C ALA A 15 5.32 9.45 -6.46
N THR A 16 4.79 10.36 -5.65
CA THR A 16 5.56 11.13 -4.68
C THR A 16 5.54 10.45 -3.31
N ILE A 17 6.71 10.23 -2.74
CA ILE A 17 6.86 9.75 -1.37
C ILE A 17 7.66 10.74 -0.53
N ARG A 18 7.37 10.79 0.76
CA ARG A 18 8.09 11.63 1.70
C ARG A 18 9.31 10.92 2.29
N GLY A 19 10.46 11.59 2.29
CA GLY A 19 11.67 11.15 2.98
C GLY A 19 11.67 11.61 4.44
N ASP A 20 11.46 10.67 5.37
CA ASP A 20 11.43 10.94 6.83
C ASP A 20 12.62 10.35 7.58
N GLU A 21 13.56 9.74 6.86
CA GLU A 21 14.71 9.13 7.49
C GLU A 21 15.62 10.19 8.11
N LYS A 22 16.20 9.91 9.28
CA LYS A 22 17.01 10.87 10.03
C LYS A 22 18.14 11.49 9.20
N TRP A 23 18.78 10.70 8.32
CA TRP A 23 19.83 11.17 7.43
C TRP A 23 19.31 12.13 6.34
N MET A 24 18.12 11.90 5.80
CA MET A 24 17.48 12.80 4.83
C MET A 24 17.15 14.15 5.48
N MET A 25 16.62 14.11 6.70
CA MET A 25 16.35 15.32 7.48
C MET A 25 17.62 16.10 7.80
N PHE A 26 18.74 15.40 8.09
CA PHE A 26 20.03 16.03 8.27
C PHE A 26 20.49 16.74 6.99
N PHE A 27 20.42 16.09 5.83
CA PHE A 27 20.76 16.71 4.55
C PHE A 27 19.85 17.88 4.19
N LYS A 28 18.60 17.88 4.60
CA LYS A 28 17.73 19.06 4.46
C LYS A 28 18.20 20.20 5.37
N LYS A 29 18.55 19.91 6.63
CA LYS A 29 19.03 20.91 7.60
C LYS A 29 20.28 21.63 7.10
N ILE A 30 21.22 20.93 6.47
CA ILE A 30 22.44 21.52 5.89
C ILE A 30 22.22 22.04 4.46
N GLY A 31 21.01 22.01 3.95
CA GLY A 31 20.62 22.62 2.69
C GLY A 31 21.04 21.87 1.42
N ILE A 32 21.48 20.61 1.51
CA ILE A 32 21.75 19.76 0.34
C ILE A 32 20.43 19.30 -0.29
N VAL A 33 19.54 18.72 0.50
CA VAL A 33 18.19 18.38 0.08
C VAL A 33 17.28 19.59 0.29
N LYS A 34 16.59 20.03 -0.76
CA LYS A 34 15.72 21.21 -0.71
C LYS A 34 14.27 20.86 -0.35
N ASN A 35 13.82 19.65 -0.70
CA ASN A 35 12.49 19.15 -0.42
C ASN A 35 12.57 17.67 -0.02
N LEU A 36 11.81 17.27 1.02
CA LEU A 36 11.77 15.89 1.50
C LEU A 36 10.74 15.01 0.77
N ASN A 37 9.93 15.60 -0.11
CA ASN A 37 9.05 14.82 -1.00
C ASN A 37 9.82 14.41 -2.25
N PHE A 38 9.92 13.12 -2.50
CA PHE A 38 10.69 12.54 -3.59
C PHE A 38 9.76 11.85 -4.59
N LYS A 39 9.91 12.17 -5.88
CA LYS A 39 9.31 11.43 -6.99
C LYS A 39 10.12 10.18 -7.29
N VAL A 40 10.23 9.28 -6.35
CA VAL A 40 10.96 8.01 -6.55
C VAL A 40 10.03 6.86 -6.89
N GLY A 41 8.74 7.13 -6.97
CA GLY A 41 7.71 6.19 -7.37
C GLY A 41 7.21 5.29 -6.25
N HIS A 42 6.07 4.66 -6.53
CA HIS A 42 5.49 3.59 -5.74
C HIS A 42 5.49 2.29 -6.55
N THR A 43 5.55 1.15 -5.87
CA THR A 43 5.51 -0.16 -6.51
C THR A 43 4.67 -1.14 -5.71
N GLY A 44 3.94 -1.98 -6.41
CA GLY A 44 3.14 -3.08 -5.88
C GLY A 44 3.34 -4.34 -6.70
N VAL A 45 2.79 -5.43 -6.24
CA VAL A 45 2.82 -6.72 -6.92
C VAL A 45 1.41 -7.31 -6.97
N VAL A 46 1.04 -7.84 -8.13
CA VAL A 46 -0.16 -8.64 -8.31
C VAL A 46 0.24 -10.08 -8.54
N LEU A 47 -0.07 -10.95 -7.60
CA LEU A 47 0.10 -12.39 -7.76
C LEU A 47 -1.03 -12.91 -8.64
N VAL A 48 -0.69 -13.75 -9.61
CA VAL A 48 -1.63 -14.34 -10.57
C VAL A 48 -1.61 -15.85 -10.42
N ASN A 49 -2.72 -16.42 -9.96
CA ASN A 49 -2.89 -17.85 -9.83
C ASN A 49 -3.28 -18.44 -11.19
N HIS A 50 -2.41 -19.22 -11.81
CA HIS A 50 -2.66 -19.81 -13.13
C HIS A 50 -3.73 -20.92 -13.12
N ARG A 51 -4.07 -21.48 -11.95
CA ARG A 51 -5.11 -22.54 -11.84
C ARG A 51 -6.52 -22.02 -12.05
N ASN A 52 -6.81 -20.77 -11.65
CA ASN A 52 -8.16 -20.20 -11.64
C ASN A 52 -8.25 -18.75 -12.12
N GLY A 53 -7.10 -18.14 -12.48
CA GLY A 53 -6.99 -16.75 -12.94
C GLY A 53 -7.19 -15.69 -11.85
N GLU A 54 -7.29 -16.09 -10.58
CA GLU A 54 -7.42 -15.12 -9.48
C GLU A 54 -6.17 -14.27 -9.31
N MET A 55 -6.39 -13.01 -8.94
CA MET A 55 -5.33 -12.04 -8.75
C MET A 55 -5.41 -11.40 -7.36
N PHE A 56 -4.24 -11.26 -6.70
CA PHE A 56 -4.11 -10.66 -5.38
C PHE A 56 -3.06 -9.56 -5.42
N PHE A 57 -3.47 -8.35 -5.06
CA PHE A 57 -2.56 -7.22 -4.95
C PHE A 57 -1.95 -7.16 -3.55
N TYR A 58 -0.65 -6.88 -3.52
CA TYR A 58 0.10 -6.54 -2.31
C TYR A 58 1.00 -5.34 -2.58
N ASP A 59 1.11 -4.48 -1.61
CA ASP A 59 2.12 -3.42 -1.57
C ASP A 59 2.62 -3.19 -0.15
N PHE A 60 3.58 -2.28 -0.02
CA PHE A 60 4.11 -1.85 1.26
C PHE A 60 4.34 -0.35 1.21
N GLY A 61 3.81 0.39 2.18
CA GLY A 61 3.92 1.84 2.19
C GLY A 61 3.67 2.47 3.56
N ARG A 62 3.77 3.81 3.56
CA ARG A 62 3.52 4.65 4.73
C ARG A 62 2.07 5.11 4.79
N TYR A 63 1.16 4.20 4.93
CA TYR A 63 -0.27 4.47 5.00
C TYR A 63 -0.66 5.09 6.35
N ILE A 64 -1.68 4.59 7.01
CA ILE A 64 -1.98 4.95 8.40
C ILE A 64 -0.99 4.20 9.30
N THR A 65 0.22 4.73 9.41
CA THR A 65 1.31 4.20 10.23
C THR A 65 2.00 5.31 10.99
N PRO A 66 2.63 5.00 12.13
CA PRO A 66 3.42 5.99 12.85
C PRO A 66 4.63 6.41 12.02
N ARG A 67 5.19 7.57 12.35
CA ARG A 67 6.39 8.07 11.68
C ARG A 67 7.55 7.09 11.77
N GLY A 68 8.22 6.84 10.66
CA GLY A 68 9.33 5.89 10.57
C GLY A 68 8.90 4.44 10.37
N TYR A 69 7.61 4.21 10.20
CA TYR A 69 7.01 2.89 9.97
C TYR A 69 6.24 2.86 8.65
N GLY A 70 5.96 1.65 8.19
CA GLY A 70 5.09 1.33 7.07
C GLY A 70 4.42 -0.01 7.33
N ARG A 71 3.41 -0.35 6.53
CA ARG A 71 2.74 -1.65 6.59
C ARG A 71 2.51 -2.23 5.21
N ALA A 72 2.37 -3.54 5.15
CA ALA A 72 1.86 -4.21 3.96
C ALA A 72 0.33 -4.05 3.88
N ARG A 73 -0.20 -4.09 2.65
CA ARG A 73 -1.65 -4.11 2.38
C ARG A 73 -2.01 -5.20 1.40
N SER A 74 -3.22 -5.70 1.54
CA SER A 74 -3.93 -6.54 0.59
C SER A 74 -5.42 -6.21 0.65
N LYS A 75 -6.25 -6.88 -0.17
CA LYS A 75 -7.70 -6.72 -0.08
C LYS A 75 -8.27 -7.10 1.30
N ASP A 76 -7.59 -7.99 2.04
CA ASP A 76 -8.05 -8.46 3.34
C ASP A 76 -7.90 -7.39 4.43
N SER A 77 -6.92 -6.50 4.30
CA SER A 77 -6.74 -5.34 5.20
C SER A 77 -7.34 -4.04 4.66
N ASP A 78 -7.43 -3.90 3.34
CA ASP A 78 -7.89 -2.70 2.64
C ASP A 78 -8.78 -3.12 1.43
N PRO A 79 -10.10 -3.29 1.62
CA PRO A 79 -11.01 -3.89 0.62
C PRO A 79 -11.03 -3.20 -0.74
N MET A 80 -10.70 -1.91 -0.75
CA MET A 80 -10.59 -1.12 -1.99
C MET A 80 -9.49 -1.62 -2.94
N LEU A 81 -8.65 -2.55 -2.49
CA LEU A 81 -7.60 -3.18 -3.30
C LEU A 81 -8.07 -4.47 -3.98
N GLU A 82 -9.35 -4.82 -3.87
CA GLU A 82 -9.90 -5.99 -4.52
C GLU A 82 -9.87 -5.88 -6.03
N ILE A 83 -9.25 -6.89 -6.68
CA ILE A 83 -9.19 -6.99 -8.14
C ILE A 83 -10.38 -7.83 -8.60
N LYS A 84 -11.31 -7.22 -9.33
CA LYS A 84 -12.57 -7.85 -9.79
C LYS A 84 -12.45 -8.57 -11.12
N VAL A 85 -11.39 -8.36 -11.87
CA VAL A 85 -11.11 -9.07 -13.14
C VAL A 85 -10.28 -10.32 -12.87
N LYS A 86 -10.41 -11.33 -13.73
CA LYS A 86 -9.59 -12.55 -13.70
C LYS A 86 -8.62 -12.57 -14.86
N ALA A 87 -7.43 -13.14 -14.62
CA ALA A 87 -6.48 -13.41 -15.68
C ALA A 87 -6.94 -14.59 -16.53
N LYS A 88 -6.89 -14.44 -17.85
CA LYS A 88 -7.12 -15.52 -18.83
C LYS A 88 -5.77 -16.13 -19.15
N ILE A 89 -5.57 -17.38 -18.74
CA ILE A 89 -4.28 -18.07 -18.88
C ILE A 89 -4.37 -19.11 -19.99
N GLU A 90 -3.50 -18.97 -20.99
CA GLU A 90 -3.31 -19.95 -22.06
C GLU A 90 -1.81 -20.16 -22.27
N ASN A 91 -1.39 -21.39 -22.40
CA ASN A 91 0.02 -21.76 -22.57
C ASN A 91 0.97 -21.10 -21.57
N SER A 92 0.53 -20.98 -20.31
CA SER A 92 1.26 -20.30 -19.22
C SER A 92 1.50 -18.80 -19.45
N GLU A 93 0.71 -18.16 -20.31
CA GLU A 93 0.75 -16.73 -20.62
C GLU A 93 -0.57 -16.05 -20.26
N ILE A 94 -0.49 -14.81 -19.79
CA ILE A 94 -1.67 -13.98 -19.54
C ILE A 94 -2.12 -13.37 -20.87
N GLN A 95 -3.32 -13.71 -21.34
CA GLN A 95 -3.83 -13.26 -22.65
C GLN A 95 -4.52 -11.90 -22.59
N ASN A 96 -5.12 -11.55 -21.47
CA ASN A 96 -5.91 -10.33 -21.31
C ASN A 96 -5.20 -9.22 -20.53
N ILE A 97 -3.90 -9.07 -20.71
CA ILE A 97 -3.09 -8.11 -19.94
C ILE A 97 -3.59 -6.66 -20.09
N GLU A 98 -4.09 -6.28 -21.25
CA GLU A 98 -4.63 -4.94 -21.50
C GLU A 98 -5.91 -4.68 -20.68
N GLU A 99 -6.82 -5.65 -20.62
CA GLU A 99 -8.02 -5.61 -19.76
C GLU A 99 -7.63 -5.45 -18.28
N ILE A 100 -6.62 -6.21 -17.84
CA ILE A 100 -6.11 -6.18 -16.47
C ILE A 100 -5.52 -4.81 -16.11
N VAL A 101 -4.64 -4.26 -16.93
CA VAL A 101 -4.01 -2.96 -16.64
C VAL A 101 -5.00 -1.79 -16.74
N LYS A 102 -6.01 -1.90 -17.61
CA LYS A 102 -7.12 -0.96 -17.64
C LYS A 102 -7.93 -0.99 -16.34
N HIS A 103 -8.14 -2.17 -15.77
CA HIS A 103 -8.78 -2.29 -14.46
C HIS A 103 -7.90 -1.70 -13.34
N PHE A 104 -6.57 -1.88 -13.39
CA PHE A 104 -5.67 -1.24 -12.41
C PHE A 104 -5.74 0.29 -12.45
N GLU A 105 -6.05 0.89 -13.59
CA GLU A 105 -6.25 2.34 -13.67
C GLU A 105 -7.49 2.78 -12.85
N THR A 106 -8.53 1.94 -12.74
CA THR A 106 -9.68 2.23 -11.86
C THR A 106 -9.32 2.11 -10.38
N LEU A 107 -8.35 1.27 -10.04
CA LEU A 107 -7.84 1.09 -8.68
C LEU A 107 -6.63 1.98 -8.35
N LYS A 108 -6.18 2.80 -9.28
CA LYS A 108 -4.93 3.58 -9.19
C LYS A 108 -4.84 4.42 -7.92
N SER A 109 -5.93 5.09 -7.54
CA SER A 109 -5.98 5.89 -6.31
C SER A 109 -5.82 5.00 -5.06
N ALA A 110 -6.51 3.88 -5.00
CA ALA A 110 -6.39 2.92 -3.90
C ALA A 110 -4.97 2.31 -3.82
N MET A 111 -4.33 2.10 -4.96
CA MET A 111 -2.95 1.61 -5.08
C MET A 111 -1.89 2.72 -4.90
N TYR A 112 -2.28 3.93 -4.54
CA TYR A 112 -1.39 5.11 -4.41
C TYR A 112 -0.52 5.35 -5.66
N GLY A 113 -1.10 5.09 -6.83
CA GLY A 113 -0.46 5.32 -8.12
C GLY A 113 -0.65 6.75 -8.60
N GLU A 114 0.40 7.32 -9.20
CA GLU A 114 0.38 8.62 -9.87
C GLU A 114 1.01 8.52 -11.27
N GLY A 115 0.47 9.27 -12.22
CA GLY A 115 1.03 9.33 -13.57
C GLY A 115 0.88 8.01 -14.33
N ARG A 116 1.94 7.61 -15.02
CA ARG A 116 1.98 6.41 -15.87
C ARG A 116 2.21 5.15 -15.05
N LEU A 117 1.50 4.08 -15.40
CA LEU A 117 1.81 2.75 -14.92
C LEU A 117 2.92 2.12 -15.77
N PHE A 118 3.99 1.63 -15.14
CA PHE A 118 4.97 0.73 -15.73
C PHE A 118 4.85 -0.64 -15.09
N PHE A 119 5.03 -1.70 -15.87
CA PHE A 119 4.95 -3.05 -15.32
C PHE A 119 5.79 -4.06 -16.10
N SER A 120 6.06 -5.17 -15.45
CA SER A 120 6.65 -6.37 -16.04
C SER A 120 6.07 -7.62 -15.40
N ILE A 121 6.09 -8.74 -16.11
CA ILE A 121 5.57 -10.01 -15.63
C ILE A 121 6.73 -10.92 -15.24
N ALA A 122 6.78 -11.29 -13.97
CA ALA A 122 7.65 -12.34 -13.44
C ALA A 122 6.96 -13.69 -13.60
N LYS A 123 7.62 -14.61 -14.31
CA LYS A 123 7.17 -16.00 -14.48
C LYS A 123 7.88 -16.92 -13.47
N ASN A 124 7.39 -18.13 -13.34
CA ASN A 124 7.94 -19.13 -12.42
C ASN A 124 7.87 -18.68 -10.94
N ILE A 125 6.71 -18.19 -10.55
CA ILE A 125 6.37 -17.86 -9.18
C ILE A 125 5.63 -19.05 -8.55
N ASN A 126 5.86 -19.29 -7.28
CA ASN A 126 4.96 -20.11 -6.47
C ASN A 126 3.95 -19.16 -5.80
N PHE A 127 2.72 -19.21 -6.28
CA PHE A 127 1.64 -18.33 -5.81
C PHE A 127 1.39 -18.50 -4.31
N ASP A 128 1.34 -19.74 -3.83
CA ASP A 128 0.97 -20.02 -2.44
C ASP A 128 2.04 -19.49 -1.46
N ILE A 129 3.33 -19.66 -1.77
CA ILE A 129 4.45 -19.12 -0.98
C ILE A 129 4.47 -17.57 -1.03
N ALA A 130 4.22 -16.98 -2.20
CA ALA A 130 4.19 -15.53 -2.35
C ALA A 130 3.04 -14.91 -1.55
N LYS A 131 1.85 -15.56 -1.62
CA LYS A 131 0.65 -15.15 -0.88
C LYS A 131 0.88 -15.27 0.63
N GLU A 132 1.40 -16.40 1.10
CA GLU A 132 1.72 -16.61 2.52
C GLU A 132 2.66 -15.52 3.05
N TYR A 133 3.71 -15.17 2.30
CA TYR A 133 4.61 -14.08 2.69
C TYR A 133 3.89 -12.73 2.76
N GLY A 134 3.05 -12.43 1.77
CA GLY A 134 2.24 -11.20 1.74
C GLY A 134 1.30 -11.12 2.93
N ASP A 135 0.54 -12.19 3.19
CA ASP A 135 -0.43 -12.29 4.29
C ASP A 135 0.26 -12.17 5.66
N GLN A 136 1.39 -12.83 5.86
CA GLN A 136 2.19 -12.68 7.09
C GLN A 136 2.58 -11.23 7.33
N CYS A 137 3.08 -10.53 6.30
CA CYS A 137 3.43 -9.12 6.43
C CYS A 137 2.22 -8.21 6.72
N VAL A 138 1.03 -8.54 6.18
CA VAL A 138 -0.21 -7.82 6.48
C VAL A 138 -0.62 -8.05 7.94
N GLN A 139 -0.55 -9.30 8.42
CA GLN A 139 -0.92 -9.67 9.79
C GLN A 139 0.03 -9.12 10.86
N GLU A 140 1.32 -9.00 10.54
CA GLU A 140 2.32 -8.42 11.46
C GLU A 140 2.11 -6.91 11.68
N GLY A 141 1.40 -6.23 10.77
CA GLY A 141 1.07 -4.81 10.90
C GLY A 141 2.22 -3.87 10.54
N THR A 142 2.71 -3.07 11.47
CA THR A 142 3.69 -2.02 11.18
C THR A 142 5.14 -2.49 11.32
N PHE A 143 5.95 -2.14 10.31
CA PHE A 143 7.40 -2.39 10.29
C PHE A 143 8.20 -1.09 10.20
N PRO A 144 9.44 -1.04 10.69
CA PRO A 144 10.35 0.06 10.41
C PRO A 144 10.48 0.31 8.90
N TYR A 145 10.23 1.55 8.49
CA TYR A 145 10.29 1.96 7.07
C TYR A 145 11.64 2.60 6.75
N GLY A 146 12.22 2.24 5.64
CA GLY A 146 13.42 2.90 5.12
C GLY A 146 14.19 2.07 4.10
N ALA A 147 15.09 2.78 3.39
CA ALA A 147 15.90 2.19 2.34
C ALA A 147 17.25 1.66 2.84
N VAL A 148 17.79 2.17 3.95
CA VAL A 148 19.18 1.96 4.34
C VAL A 148 19.35 0.86 5.39
N ALA A 149 18.59 0.88 6.48
CA ALA A 149 18.77 -0.09 7.56
C ALA A 149 18.37 -1.52 7.14
N LYS A 150 19.15 -2.52 7.54
CA LYS A 150 18.98 -3.93 7.13
C LYS A 150 17.59 -4.49 7.45
N ASN A 151 17.03 -4.15 8.60
CA ASN A 151 15.75 -4.68 9.06
C ASN A 151 14.55 -3.84 8.62
N ASN A 152 14.77 -2.67 8.00
CA ASN A 152 13.69 -1.85 7.49
C ASN A 152 13.11 -2.45 6.22
N ASN A 153 11.86 -2.09 5.93
CA ASN A 153 11.17 -2.44 4.70
C ASN A 153 10.76 -1.18 3.93
N ASN A 154 10.47 -1.31 2.66
CA ASN A 154 9.82 -0.31 1.81
C ASN A 154 9.14 -1.02 0.64
N CYS A 155 8.42 -0.30 -0.21
CA CYS A 155 7.68 -0.90 -1.33
C CYS A 155 8.56 -1.81 -2.21
N SER A 156 9.78 -1.38 -2.53
CA SER A 156 10.68 -2.14 -3.41
C SER A 156 11.34 -3.34 -2.73
N ARG A 157 11.74 -3.19 -1.48
CA ARG A 157 12.34 -4.28 -0.69
C ARG A 157 11.32 -5.36 -0.38
N PHE A 158 10.07 -4.98 -0.11
CA PHE A 158 8.97 -5.91 0.09
C PHE A 158 8.81 -6.85 -1.11
N ILE A 159 8.74 -6.30 -2.32
CA ILE A 159 8.66 -7.10 -3.55
C ILE A 159 9.90 -7.97 -3.75
N THR A 160 11.09 -7.41 -3.55
CA THR A 160 12.34 -8.20 -3.66
C THR A 160 12.33 -9.40 -2.75
N ARG A 161 11.94 -9.23 -1.49
CA ARG A 161 11.88 -10.29 -0.49
C ARG A 161 10.81 -11.33 -0.80
N MET A 162 9.65 -10.91 -1.31
CA MET A 162 8.62 -11.81 -1.81
C MET A 162 9.15 -12.69 -2.96
N LEU A 163 9.82 -12.09 -3.95
CA LEU A 163 10.42 -12.82 -5.07
C LEU A 163 11.53 -13.80 -4.62
N MET A 164 12.35 -13.40 -3.65
CA MET A 164 13.39 -14.29 -3.07
C MET A 164 12.78 -15.55 -2.45
N LYS A 165 11.63 -15.45 -1.82
CA LYS A 165 10.96 -16.60 -1.19
C LYS A 165 10.20 -17.45 -2.21
N SER A 166 9.56 -16.83 -3.19
CA SER A 166 8.57 -17.46 -4.05
C SER A 166 9.05 -17.80 -5.46
N SER A 167 10.28 -17.45 -5.85
CA SER A 167 10.80 -17.75 -7.19
C SER A 167 12.18 -18.42 -7.14
N PRO A 168 12.42 -19.49 -7.93
CA PRO A 168 13.74 -20.07 -8.11
C PRO A 168 14.62 -19.23 -9.04
N LYS A 169 14.08 -18.20 -9.69
CA LYS A 169 14.78 -17.35 -10.66
C LYS A 169 15.67 -16.34 -9.96
N TYR A 170 16.88 -16.77 -9.60
CA TYR A 170 17.89 -15.95 -8.93
C TYR A 170 18.11 -14.57 -9.56
N HIS A 171 18.01 -14.45 -10.88
CA HIS A 171 18.19 -13.17 -11.58
C HIS A 171 17.11 -12.15 -11.29
N TYR A 172 15.91 -12.55 -10.82
CA TYR A 172 14.83 -11.61 -10.47
C TYR A 172 15.19 -10.75 -9.27
N TRP A 173 16.00 -11.22 -8.37
CA TRP A 173 16.29 -10.52 -7.13
C TRP A 173 17.79 -10.36 -6.84
N HIS A 174 18.68 -11.19 -7.41
CA HIS A 174 20.12 -11.06 -7.15
C HIS A 174 20.65 -9.66 -7.47
N GLY A 175 20.22 -9.09 -8.59
CA GLY A 175 20.65 -7.76 -9.00
C GLY A 175 20.19 -6.61 -8.12
N ILE A 176 19.21 -6.83 -7.25
CA ILE A 176 18.62 -5.82 -6.35
C ILE A 176 18.79 -6.17 -4.87
N ASN A 177 19.14 -7.42 -4.55
CA ASN A 177 19.32 -7.87 -3.18
C ASN A 177 20.65 -7.41 -2.57
N PHE A 178 21.71 -7.21 -3.40
CA PHE A 178 23.01 -6.80 -2.89
C PHE A 178 23.64 -5.66 -3.71
N PRO A 179 23.88 -4.52 -3.10
CA PRO A 179 23.32 -4.09 -1.83
C PRO A 179 21.83 -3.71 -2.00
N GLU A 180 20.97 -4.36 -1.22
CA GLU A 180 19.51 -4.15 -1.25
C GLU A 180 19.13 -2.67 -1.04
N THR A 181 19.86 -1.97 -0.19
CA THR A 181 19.64 -0.57 0.15
C THR A 181 19.85 0.42 -1.01
N ILE A 182 20.62 0.03 -2.04
CA ILE A 182 20.94 0.90 -3.17
C ILE A 182 20.23 0.45 -4.43
N LYS A 183 20.05 -0.85 -4.61
CA LYS A 183 19.55 -1.42 -5.86
C LYS A 183 18.05 -1.66 -5.89
N ALA A 184 17.40 -1.87 -4.74
CA ALA A 184 15.95 -2.03 -4.68
C ALA A 184 15.27 -0.67 -4.86
N SER A 185 14.67 -0.45 -6.02
CA SER A 185 13.86 0.72 -6.35
C SER A 185 12.62 0.28 -7.16
N PRO A 186 11.56 1.09 -7.21
CA PRO A 186 10.37 0.76 -7.99
C PRO A 186 10.70 0.36 -9.44
N ILE A 187 11.52 1.15 -10.11
CA ILE A 187 11.94 0.87 -11.50
C ILE A 187 12.83 -0.36 -11.59
N SER A 188 13.74 -0.59 -10.64
CA SER A 188 14.62 -1.75 -10.70
C SER A 188 13.86 -3.06 -10.55
N ASN A 189 12.77 -3.08 -9.78
CA ASN A 189 11.95 -4.27 -9.60
C ASN A 189 11.33 -4.74 -10.93
N ILE A 190 10.76 -3.84 -11.74
CA ILE A 190 10.19 -4.22 -13.04
C ILE A 190 11.26 -4.60 -14.06
N VAL A 191 12.44 -3.98 -14.01
CA VAL A 191 13.55 -4.29 -14.93
C VAL A 191 14.17 -5.66 -14.64
N ASN A 192 14.28 -6.02 -13.37
CA ASN A 192 14.94 -7.28 -12.99
C ASN A 192 14.09 -8.52 -13.32
N VAL A 193 12.78 -8.42 -13.30
CA VAL A 193 11.90 -9.55 -13.67
C VAL A 193 11.68 -9.66 -15.18
N CYS A 194 12.14 -8.69 -15.94
CA CYS A 194 11.96 -8.64 -17.39
C CYS A 194 13.12 -9.33 -18.13
N ASN A 195 12.87 -10.52 -18.68
CA ASN A 195 13.89 -11.29 -19.42
C ASN A 195 14.31 -10.65 -20.75
N SER A 196 13.38 -9.96 -21.42
CA SER A 196 13.58 -9.36 -22.75
C SER A 196 14.15 -7.94 -22.71
N ARG A 197 14.34 -7.35 -21.53
CA ARG A 197 14.61 -5.91 -21.32
C ARG A 197 13.53 -5.01 -21.90
N MET A 198 12.33 -5.55 -22.13
CA MET A 198 11.16 -4.83 -22.62
C MET A 198 10.18 -4.62 -21.48
N VAL A 199 10.09 -3.42 -20.98
CA VAL A 199 9.14 -3.00 -19.94
C VAL A 199 7.87 -2.51 -20.61
N SER A 200 6.72 -2.82 -20.05
CA SER A 200 5.43 -2.32 -20.51
C SER A 200 5.03 -1.06 -19.76
N SER A 201 4.29 -0.19 -20.44
CA SER A 201 3.65 0.98 -19.81
C SER A 201 2.21 1.10 -20.30
N TYR A 202 1.38 1.69 -19.44
CA TYR A 202 -0.01 1.96 -19.76
C TYR A 202 -0.42 3.35 -19.26
N THR A 203 -1.16 4.04 -20.11
CA THR A 203 -1.98 5.22 -19.76
C THR A 203 -3.30 5.14 -20.53
N PRO A 204 -4.41 5.71 -20.02
CA PRO A 204 -5.68 5.74 -20.74
C PRO A 204 -5.60 6.41 -22.13
N GLN A 205 -4.70 7.40 -22.29
CA GLN A 205 -4.53 8.16 -23.52
C GLN A 205 -3.70 7.45 -24.57
N GLU A 206 -2.69 6.69 -24.14
CA GLU A 206 -1.72 6.09 -25.06
C GLU A 206 -1.90 4.58 -25.22
N GLY A 207 -2.72 3.95 -24.34
CA GLY A 207 -2.89 2.50 -24.28
C GLY A 207 -1.63 1.78 -23.82
N LEU A 208 -1.54 0.51 -24.17
CA LEU A 208 -0.41 -0.37 -23.84
C LEU A 208 0.77 -0.12 -24.78
N LYS A 209 1.93 0.20 -24.23
CA LYS A 209 3.19 0.38 -24.97
C LYS A 209 4.30 -0.43 -24.33
N THR A 210 5.33 -0.77 -25.11
CA THR A 210 6.54 -1.42 -24.64
C THR A 210 7.77 -0.63 -25.03
N PHE A 211 8.80 -0.61 -24.17
CA PHE A 211 10.06 0.09 -24.42
C PHE A 211 11.25 -0.63 -23.78
N LYS A 212 12.45 -0.41 -24.35
CA LYS A 212 13.67 -1.01 -23.83
C LYS A 212 14.16 -0.26 -22.57
N MET A 213 14.24 -0.99 -21.47
CA MET A 213 14.85 -0.52 -20.22
C MET A 213 15.77 -1.60 -19.65
N ASN A 214 16.99 -1.21 -19.32
CA ASN A 214 17.96 -2.07 -18.64
C ASN A 214 18.34 -1.50 -17.27
N ARG A 215 19.15 -2.24 -16.50
CA ARG A 215 19.57 -1.83 -15.15
C ARG A 215 20.28 -0.47 -15.11
N TRP A 216 21.13 -0.18 -16.09
CA TRP A 216 21.80 1.13 -16.15
C TRP A 216 20.81 2.27 -16.38
N LYS A 217 19.86 2.08 -17.30
CA LYS A 217 18.81 3.08 -17.53
C LYS A 217 17.93 3.26 -16.30
N SER A 218 17.59 2.17 -15.59
CA SER A 218 16.80 2.26 -14.34
C SER A 218 17.57 2.98 -13.23
N PHE A 219 18.86 2.76 -13.11
CA PHE A 219 19.72 3.48 -12.17
C PHE A 219 19.79 4.98 -12.49
N PHE A 220 20.08 5.35 -13.73
CA PHE A 220 20.10 6.75 -14.14
C PHE A 220 18.74 7.43 -14.00
N PHE A 221 17.66 6.70 -14.24
CA PHE A 221 16.30 7.20 -14.00
C PHE A 221 16.11 7.56 -12.52
N LEU A 222 16.49 6.69 -11.59
CA LEU A 222 16.43 6.95 -10.15
C LEU A 222 17.33 8.15 -9.76
N VAL A 223 18.57 8.20 -10.23
CA VAL A 223 19.50 9.30 -9.95
C VAL A 223 18.92 10.63 -10.43
N LYS A 224 18.30 10.65 -11.62
CA LYS A 224 17.63 11.83 -12.14
C LYS A 224 16.47 12.29 -11.24
N GLN A 225 15.63 11.35 -10.79
CA GLN A 225 14.53 11.66 -9.87
C GLN A 225 15.02 12.19 -8.52
N LEU A 226 16.08 11.59 -7.96
CA LEU A 226 16.70 12.10 -6.73
C LEU A 226 17.32 13.48 -6.90
N GLY A 227 17.87 13.77 -8.09
CA GLY A 227 18.41 15.08 -8.44
C GLY A 227 17.37 16.20 -8.37
N ASP A 228 16.09 15.88 -8.59
CA ASP A 228 15.00 16.87 -8.52
C ASP A 228 14.84 17.46 -7.11
N ASN A 229 15.28 16.76 -6.08
CA ASN A 229 15.25 17.22 -4.69
C ASN A 229 16.44 18.11 -4.30
N VAL A 230 17.52 18.07 -5.08
CA VAL A 230 18.76 18.84 -4.86
C VAL A 230 18.70 20.18 -5.59
N PHE A 231 18.19 20.19 -6.81
CA PHE A 231 18.11 21.42 -7.63
C PHE A 231 16.90 22.27 -7.22
N ARG A 232 17.17 23.50 -6.75
CA ARG A 232 16.16 24.41 -6.20
C ARG A 232 14.93 24.59 -7.11
N ASN A 233 15.15 24.82 -8.40
CA ASN A 233 14.08 25.06 -9.38
C ASN A 233 13.15 23.86 -9.55
N LYS A 234 13.64 22.63 -9.36
CA LYS A 234 12.86 21.41 -9.46
C LYS A 234 12.20 21.06 -8.13
N ALA A 235 12.94 21.25 -7.03
CA ALA A 235 12.43 21.00 -5.69
C ALA A 235 11.23 21.88 -5.32
N SER A 236 11.16 23.11 -5.87
CA SER A 236 10.03 24.01 -5.68
C SER A 236 8.74 23.55 -6.39
N LEU A 237 8.83 22.65 -7.36
CA LEU A 237 7.67 22.04 -8.05
C LEU A 237 7.11 20.83 -7.30
N LEU A 238 7.82 20.32 -6.29
CA LEU A 238 7.34 19.23 -5.46
C LEU A 238 6.34 19.76 -4.42
N PRO A 239 5.43 18.91 -3.93
CA PRO A 239 4.52 19.26 -2.85
C PRO A 239 5.29 19.81 -1.63
N ASN A 240 4.64 20.68 -0.86
CA ASN A 240 5.24 21.23 0.35
C ASN A 240 5.53 20.11 1.38
N ASP A 241 6.75 20.11 1.91
CA ASP A 241 7.24 19.11 2.87
C ASP A 241 7.29 19.60 4.33
N ILE A 242 6.72 20.79 4.61
CA ILE A 242 6.76 21.42 5.94
C ILE A 242 6.00 20.56 6.97
N ILE A 243 4.91 19.89 6.58
CA ILE A 243 4.11 19.09 7.49
C ILE A 243 4.85 17.81 7.82
N ILE A 244 5.36 17.74 9.04
CA ILE A 244 6.02 16.56 9.59
C ILE A 244 5.05 15.86 10.52
N GLY A 245 4.73 14.59 10.25
CA GLY A 245 3.88 13.78 11.13
C GLY A 245 2.56 13.39 10.48
N ALA A 246 1.54 13.16 11.29
CA ALA A 246 0.23 12.73 10.84
C ALA A 246 -0.41 13.70 9.86
N VAL A 247 -1.11 13.12 8.89
CA VAL A 247 -1.95 13.90 7.98
C VAL A 247 -3.06 14.55 8.82
N ASN A 248 -3.14 15.86 8.79
CA ASN A 248 -4.16 16.63 9.49
C ASN A 248 -5.22 17.10 8.49
N PHE A 249 -6.48 16.75 8.75
CA PHE A 249 -7.61 17.04 7.87
C PHE A 249 -8.57 18.02 8.55
N GLY A 250 -8.16 19.16 8.91
CA GLY A 250 -9.06 20.24 9.34
C GLY A 250 -10.27 19.81 10.19
N SER A 251 -11.47 20.17 9.79
CA SER A 251 -12.71 19.81 10.48
C SER A 251 -13.21 18.42 10.08
N LYS A 252 -13.84 17.73 11.05
CA LYS A 252 -14.50 16.44 10.82
C LYS A 252 -15.62 16.58 9.78
N PRO A 253 -15.67 15.72 8.73
CA PRO A 253 -16.77 15.74 7.78
C PRO A 253 -18.12 15.46 8.44
N ILE A 254 -19.18 16.08 7.93
CA ILE A 254 -20.54 15.94 8.48
C ILE A 254 -21.05 14.49 8.42
N SER A 255 -20.61 13.73 7.40
CA SER A 255 -20.94 12.31 7.23
C SER A 255 -20.34 11.39 8.30
N VAL A 256 -19.32 11.84 9.01
CA VAL A 256 -18.64 11.06 10.06
C VAL A 256 -19.37 11.22 11.40
N PRO A 257 -19.65 10.12 12.13
CA PRO A 257 -20.31 10.19 13.43
C PRO A 257 -19.62 11.12 14.43
N LYS A 258 -20.42 11.76 15.30
CA LYS A 258 -19.93 12.78 16.26
C LYS A 258 -18.78 12.27 17.12
N HIS A 259 -18.86 11.04 17.60
CA HIS A 259 -17.90 10.44 18.53
C HIS A 259 -16.78 9.64 17.83
N ALA A 260 -16.72 9.66 16.48
CA ALA A 260 -15.63 9.01 15.75
C ALA A 260 -14.28 9.65 16.08
N LYS A 261 -13.28 8.82 16.29
CA LYS A 261 -11.88 9.18 16.58
C LYS A 261 -11.08 9.22 15.28
N TYR A 262 -10.20 10.21 15.16
CA TYR A 262 -9.31 10.33 14.01
C TYR A 262 -7.97 9.64 14.28
N LEU A 263 -7.51 8.86 13.32
CA LEU A 263 -6.16 8.31 13.29
C LEU A 263 -5.43 8.82 12.05
N GLY A 264 -4.46 9.70 12.24
CA GLY A 264 -3.64 10.25 11.17
C GLY A 264 -2.28 9.58 11.10
N GLY A 265 -1.97 8.94 9.97
CA GLY A 265 -0.65 8.41 9.67
C GLY A 265 0.19 9.36 8.82
N VAL A 266 1.39 8.92 8.42
CA VAL A 266 2.31 9.74 7.62
C VAL A 266 1.82 9.92 6.19
N GLY A 267 1.18 8.91 5.61
CA GLY A 267 0.73 8.91 4.22
C GLY A 267 -0.78 9.01 4.05
N ASP A 268 -1.54 8.74 5.10
CA ASP A 268 -3.01 8.67 5.04
C ASP A 268 -3.60 8.87 6.43
N GLY A 269 -4.94 8.98 6.52
CA GLY A 269 -5.69 9.05 7.77
C GLY A 269 -7.11 8.50 7.60
N ALA A 270 -7.74 8.17 8.72
CA ALA A 270 -9.11 7.69 8.73
C ALA A 270 -9.82 8.06 10.03
N TRP A 271 -11.15 8.08 9.98
CA TRP A 271 -12.01 8.20 11.14
C TRP A 271 -12.54 6.81 11.50
N TYR A 272 -12.51 6.48 12.78
CA TYR A 272 -13.04 5.23 13.32
C TYR A 272 -14.14 5.53 14.31
N TYR A 273 -15.25 4.80 14.17
CA TYR A 273 -16.38 4.87 15.08
C TYR A 273 -16.66 3.46 15.60
N LEU A 274 -16.74 3.35 16.93
CA LEU A 274 -17.09 2.12 17.63
C LEU A 274 -18.47 2.32 18.24
N ASN A 275 -19.34 1.34 18.06
CA ASN A 275 -20.67 1.30 18.63
C ASN A 275 -20.92 -0.05 19.29
N GLU A 276 -21.33 -0.03 20.55
CA GLU A 276 -21.73 -1.25 21.26
C GLU A 276 -23.09 -1.72 20.77
N ARG A 277 -23.19 -3.04 20.55
CA ARG A 277 -24.46 -3.68 20.17
C ARG A 277 -25.07 -4.45 21.33
N PRO A 278 -26.42 -4.64 21.35
CA PRO A 278 -27.10 -5.38 22.43
C PRO A 278 -26.64 -6.83 22.61
N ASP A 279 -26.02 -7.41 21.58
CA ASP A 279 -25.49 -8.78 21.57
C ASP A 279 -24.04 -8.89 22.05
N ASN A 280 -23.52 -7.83 22.70
CA ASN A 280 -22.13 -7.69 23.15
C ASN A 280 -21.07 -7.65 22.02
N HIS A 281 -21.49 -7.58 20.76
CA HIS A 281 -20.57 -7.30 19.66
C HIS A 281 -20.28 -5.81 19.57
N ILE A 282 -19.18 -5.49 18.90
CA ILE A 282 -18.78 -4.12 18.65
C ILE A 282 -18.87 -3.88 17.14
N GLU A 283 -19.68 -2.90 16.78
CA GLU A 283 -19.72 -2.43 15.40
C GLU A 283 -18.64 -1.40 15.19
N ILE A 284 -17.75 -1.65 14.23
CA ILE A 284 -16.65 -0.75 13.89
C ILE A 284 -16.87 -0.24 12.48
N SER A 285 -16.95 1.07 12.31
CA SER A 285 -16.99 1.69 11.01
C SER A 285 -15.77 2.59 10.78
N ARG A 286 -15.20 2.46 9.58
CA ARG A 286 -14.08 3.29 9.14
C ARG A 286 -14.53 4.21 8.01
N TYR A 287 -14.16 5.48 8.13
CA TYR A 287 -14.41 6.49 7.12
C TYR A 287 -13.08 7.08 6.63
N SER A 288 -13.03 7.40 5.34
CA SER A 288 -11.91 8.14 4.77
C SER A 288 -11.80 9.53 5.39
N THR A 289 -10.72 10.22 5.12
CA THR A 289 -10.50 11.61 5.49
C THR A 289 -11.57 12.57 4.94
N GLN A 290 -12.18 12.21 3.81
CA GLN A 290 -13.28 12.96 3.19
C GLN A 290 -14.66 12.58 3.75
N GLY A 291 -14.73 11.61 4.67
CA GLY A 291 -15.97 11.14 5.27
C GLY A 291 -16.71 10.06 4.48
N ASN A 292 -16.04 9.42 3.50
CA ASN A 292 -16.63 8.29 2.80
C ASN A 292 -16.50 7.03 3.66
N LEU A 293 -17.59 6.32 3.86
CA LEU A 293 -17.60 5.04 4.55
C LEU A 293 -16.82 4.01 3.72
N GLU A 294 -15.76 3.44 4.28
CA GLU A 294 -14.89 2.47 3.62
C GLU A 294 -15.26 1.03 3.97
N TYR A 295 -15.53 0.77 5.26
CA TYR A 295 -16.06 -0.52 5.70
C TYR A 295 -16.83 -0.42 7.01
N VAL A 296 -17.66 -1.43 7.26
CA VAL A 296 -18.30 -1.70 8.56
C VAL A 296 -18.10 -3.16 8.89
N VAL A 297 -17.71 -3.45 10.11
CA VAL A 297 -17.47 -4.80 10.59
C VAL A 297 -18.07 -5.01 11.98
N LEU A 298 -18.44 -6.23 12.29
CA LEU A 298 -18.67 -6.68 13.65
C LEU A 298 -17.40 -7.27 14.23
N GLY A 299 -17.13 -7.01 15.50
CA GLY A 299 -15.98 -7.52 16.19
C GLY A 299 -16.28 -7.94 17.62
N GLU A 300 -15.40 -8.79 18.14
CA GLU A 300 -15.36 -9.21 19.53
C GLU A 300 -14.08 -8.75 20.19
N ALA A 301 -14.21 -8.02 21.29
CA ALA A 301 -13.05 -7.57 22.07
C ALA A 301 -12.48 -8.73 22.88
N VAL A 302 -11.16 -8.85 22.91
CA VAL A 302 -10.45 -9.84 23.76
C VAL A 302 -10.50 -9.50 25.25
N GLN A 303 -10.88 -8.26 25.58
CA GLN A 303 -11.06 -7.74 26.94
C GLN A 303 -12.26 -6.78 26.93
N PRO A 304 -12.96 -6.61 28.07
CA PRO A 304 -14.07 -5.65 28.17
C PRO A 304 -13.65 -4.22 27.81
N ILE A 305 -14.51 -3.51 27.10
CA ILE A 305 -14.37 -2.11 26.74
C ILE A 305 -15.44 -1.31 27.49
N ASP A 306 -15.05 -0.22 28.14
CA ASP A 306 -15.95 0.74 28.73
C ASP A 306 -16.28 1.84 27.71
N PHE A 307 -17.44 1.77 27.06
CA PHE A 307 -17.87 2.74 26.05
C PHE A 307 -18.19 4.13 26.63
N HIS A 308 -18.28 4.27 27.97
CA HIS A 308 -18.47 5.55 28.65
C HIS A 308 -17.13 6.25 28.95
N ALA A 309 -16.04 5.52 29.00
CA ALA A 309 -14.70 6.06 29.16
C ALA A 309 -14.06 6.42 27.81
N ASP A 310 -13.08 7.32 27.84
CA ASP A 310 -12.34 7.69 26.64
C ASP A 310 -11.42 6.54 26.16
N TRP A 311 -11.23 6.46 24.84
CA TRP A 311 -10.38 5.49 24.20
C TRP A 311 -9.68 6.10 22.98
N GLU A 312 -8.56 5.55 22.59
CA GLU A 312 -7.81 5.96 21.40
C GLU A 312 -7.63 4.80 20.43
N ILE A 313 -7.78 5.07 19.14
CA ILE A 313 -7.47 4.09 18.09
C ILE A 313 -5.97 3.99 17.85
N THR A 314 -5.45 2.80 17.55
CA THR A 314 -4.02 2.61 17.28
C THR A 314 -3.72 2.29 15.82
N TYR A 315 -2.46 2.50 15.43
CA TYR A 315 -1.97 2.34 14.06
C TYR A 315 -2.04 0.92 13.48
N ASP A 316 -2.20 -0.10 14.33
CA ASP A 316 -2.32 -1.48 13.85
C ASP A 316 -3.74 -1.85 13.40
N SER A 317 -4.67 -0.88 13.42
CA SER A 317 -6.07 -1.11 13.07
C SER A 317 -6.27 -1.13 11.56
N HIS A 318 -6.92 -2.18 11.07
CA HIS A 318 -7.34 -2.35 9.67
C HIS A 318 -8.54 -3.31 9.60
N MET A 319 -8.96 -3.71 8.39
CA MET A 319 -10.19 -4.51 8.22
C MET A 319 -10.18 -5.88 8.91
N MET A 320 -9.03 -6.45 9.26
CA MET A 320 -8.97 -7.77 9.94
C MET A 320 -9.15 -7.66 11.46
N PHE A 321 -8.75 -6.54 12.04
CA PHE A 321 -8.89 -6.26 13.47
C PHE A 321 -8.73 -4.78 13.77
N THR A 322 -9.22 -4.37 14.93
CA THR A 322 -9.03 -3.01 15.47
C THR A 322 -8.31 -3.11 16.81
N HIS A 323 -7.36 -2.22 17.03
CA HIS A 323 -6.75 -2.03 18.34
C HIS A 323 -7.11 -0.66 18.90
N ILE A 324 -7.51 -0.64 20.15
CA ILE A 324 -7.69 0.61 20.91
C ILE A 324 -6.80 0.62 22.16
N ILE A 325 -6.55 1.81 22.69
CA ILE A 325 -5.96 2.00 24.00
C ILE A 325 -7.04 2.60 24.89
N GLN A 326 -7.26 1.98 26.04
CA GLN A 326 -8.13 2.46 27.10
C GLN A 326 -7.48 2.15 28.44
N ASN A 327 -7.40 3.14 29.34
CA ASN A 327 -6.74 3.00 30.65
C ASN A 327 -5.32 2.42 30.54
N ASP A 328 -4.52 2.91 29.60
CA ASP A 328 -3.16 2.44 29.28
C ASP A 328 -3.06 0.96 28.85
N GLN A 329 -4.17 0.32 28.58
CA GLN A 329 -4.21 -1.05 28.06
C GLN A 329 -4.55 -1.08 26.58
N LYS A 330 -3.78 -1.84 25.81
CA LYS A 330 -4.06 -2.09 24.40
C LYS A 330 -5.03 -3.26 24.28
N ILE A 331 -6.24 -2.99 23.81
CA ILE A 331 -7.32 -3.96 23.63
C ILE A 331 -7.45 -4.27 22.15
N LYS A 332 -7.45 -5.56 21.81
CA LYS A 332 -7.71 -6.03 20.45
C LYS A 332 -9.18 -6.37 20.27
N ILE A 333 -9.76 -5.94 19.16
CA ILE A 333 -11.09 -6.31 18.71
C ILE A 333 -10.91 -7.13 17.43
N ASN A 334 -11.17 -8.43 17.49
CA ASN A 334 -11.12 -9.31 16.33
C ASN A 334 -12.37 -9.10 15.48
N HIS A 335 -12.23 -8.89 14.20
CA HIS A 335 -13.37 -8.76 13.31
C HIS A 335 -13.88 -10.15 12.92
N ILE A 336 -15.19 -10.35 13.05
CA ILE A 336 -15.87 -11.64 12.85
C ILE A 336 -16.77 -11.63 11.62
N GLU A 337 -17.30 -10.46 11.24
CA GLU A 337 -18.22 -10.32 10.11
C GLU A 337 -18.03 -8.96 9.42
N ILE A 338 -18.14 -8.96 8.10
CA ILE A 338 -18.15 -7.73 7.29
C ILE A 338 -19.60 -7.40 6.99
N LEU A 339 -20.05 -6.21 7.37
CA LEU A 339 -21.39 -5.74 7.12
C LEU A 339 -21.49 -5.01 5.77
N SER A 340 -22.66 -5.12 5.12
CA SER A 340 -22.95 -4.36 3.92
C SER A 340 -22.90 -2.85 4.18
N THR A 341 -22.04 -2.15 3.45
CA THR A 341 -21.94 -0.68 3.56
C THR A 341 -23.18 0.04 3.03
N GLU A 342 -23.95 -0.58 2.14
CA GLU A 342 -25.20 -0.01 1.60
C GLU A 342 -26.29 -0.08 2.63
N ASP A 343 -26.49 -1.22 3.28
CA ASP A 343 -27.47 -1.41 4.35
C ASP A 343 -27.17 -0.50 5.54
N TYR A 344 -25.89 -0.35 5.88
CA TYR A 344 -25.44 0.53 6.95
C TYR A 344 -25.74 2.01 6.67
N LYS A 345 -25.48 2.47 5.44
CA LYS A 345 -25.81 3.84 5.04
C LYS A 345 -27.32 4.10 5.11
N TYR A 346 -28.13 3.14 4.70
CA TYR A 346 -29.58 3.24 4.74
C TYR A 346 -30.11 3.33 6.18
N LYS A 347 -29.61 2.48 7.07
CA LYS A 347 -29.96 2.50 8.49
C LYS A 347 -29.60 3.83 9.17
N ASN A 348 -28.40 4.34 8.96
CA ASN A 348 -27.97 5.61 9.51
C ASN A 348 -28.73 6.82 8.95
N LEU A 349 -29.24 6.74 7.72
CA LEU A 349 -30.14 7.75 7.17
C LEU A 349 -31.46 7.77 7.94
N ILE A 350 -32.06 6.60 8.20
CA ILE A 350 -33.32 6.52 8.97
C ILE A 350 -33.13 7.08 10.39
N GLU A 351 -32.06 6.69 11.09
CA GLU A 351 -31.76 7.15 12.45
C GLU A 351 -31.47 8.67 12.55
N ARG A 352 -31.08 9.33 11.46
CA ARG A 352 -30.86 10.79 11.41
C ARG A 352 -32.15 11.59 11.18
N TYR A 353 -33.17 10.95 10.63
CA TYR A 353 -34.47 11.60 10.32
C TYR A 353 -35.59 11.14 11.25
N ALA A 354 -35.33 10.22 12.16
CA ALA A 354 -36.19 9.81 13.27
C ALA A 354 -35.82 10.58 14.55
#